data_7e47356a86a7e803062b5625853ca85d
#
_entry.id   7e47356a86a7e803062b5625853ca85d
#
_cell.length_a   1.000
_cell.length_b   1.000
_cell.length_c   1.000
_cell.angle_alpha   90.00
_cell.angle_beta   90.00
_cell.angle_gamma   90.00
#
_symmetry.space_group_name_H-M   'P 1'
#
loop_
_entity.id
_entity.type
_entity.pdbx_description
1 polymer ?
#
loop_
_entity_poly.entity_id
_entity_poly.type
_entity_poly.pdbx_seq_one_letter_code
_entity_poly.pdbx_strand_id
1 'polypeptide(L)'
;MKSVYFFDTYEFTRWFDDRLLWDYVPGDNTTVPDRPCIGKSRPIAGDNANLVLLNLDKVRHFVFLKDDIPFRAKRDKAIFQLDINYKPHRRRFMERYFGSPICDAGIIAPRPEYPSEWTKPRIGLYDHLSYKFILAIEGNDVATNLKWIMSSNSVAVMPRPTYETWFMEGRLIPDYHYIEIKADYSDLEERLHYYIAHPERAETIIANAHRYVCLLYTSPSPRD
;
A
#
# COMPACT_ATOMS: atom_id res chain seq x y z
N MET A 1 -5.08 -28.57 -0.34
CA MET A 1 -5.28 -27.60 0.75
C MET A 1 -5.91 -26.35 0.16
N LYS A 2 -7.00 -25.82 0.73
CA LYS A 2 -7.64 -24.60 0.23
C LYS A 2 -6.79 -23.38 0.64
N SER A 3 -6.55 -22.45 -0.29
CA SER A 3 -5.77 -21.24 -0.05
C SER A 3 -6.63 -20.11 0.55
N VAL A 4 -5.99 -19.02 1.01
CA VAL A 4 -6.68 -17.78 1.45
C VAL A 4 -7.60 -17.28 0.35
N TYR A 5 -7.14 -17.29 -0.89
CA TYR A 5 -7.94 -16.88 -2.07
C TYR A 5 -9.23 -17.67 -2.21
N PHE A 6 -9.21 -18.97 -1.92
CA PHE A 6 -10.42 -19.78 -1.96
C PHE A 6 -11.47 -19.28 -0.96
N PHE A 7 -11.06 -19.01 0.27
CA PHE A 7 -12.00 -18.57 1.32
C PHE A 7 -12.53 -17.15 1.03
N ASP A 8 -11.65 -16.26 0.62
CA ASP A 8 -12.04 -14.89 0.30
C ASP A 8 -12.97 -14.83 -0.92
N THR A 9 -12.72 -15.64 -1.94
CA THR A 9 -13.60 -15.73 -3.10
C THR A 9 -14.94 -16.37 -2.75
N TYR A 10 -14.94 -17.38 -1.88
CA TYR A 10 -16.17 -18.09 -1.50
C TYR A 10 -17.21 -17.17 -0.84
N GLU A 11 -16.83 -16.10 -0.18
CA GLU A 11 -17.77 -15.10 0.34
C GLU A 11 -18.70 -14.56 -0.75
N PHE A 12 -18.18 -14.40 -1.96
CA PHE A 12 -18.92 -13.85 -3.10
C PHE A 12 -19.58 -14.96 -3.92
N THR A 13 -18.86 -16.04 -4.19
CA THR A 13 -19.32 -17.08 -5.12
C THR A 13 -20.35 -18.04 -4.53
N ARG A 14 -20.41 -18.20 -3.22
CA ARG A 14 -21.37 -19.10 -2.53
C ARG A 14 -22.85 -18.79 -2.77
N TRP A 15 -23.14 -17.62 -3.36
CA TRP A 15 -24.51 -17.19 -3.66
C TRP A 15 -24.96 -17.54 -5.08
N PHE A 16 -24.04 -18.07 -5.88
CA PHE A 16 -24.30 -18.47 -7.25
C PHE A 16 -24.44 -19.99 -7.36
N ASP A 17 -25.06 -20.45 -8.44
CA ASP A 17 -25.20 -21.88 -8.73
C ASP A 17 -23.82 -22.51 -8.94
N ASP A 18 -23.56 -23.66 -8.30
CA ASP A 18 -22.29 -24.39 -8.37
C ASP A 18 -21.91 -24.87 -9.78
N ARG A 19 -22.86 -24.87 -10.72
CA ARG A 19 -22.63 -25.20 -12.13
C ARG A 19 -22.02 -24.04 -12.94
N LEU A 20 -22.02 -22.82 -12.38
CA LEU A 20 -21.41 -21.65 -13.03
C LEU A 20 -19.90 -21.72 -12.89
N LEU A 21 -19.22 -21.65 -14.02
CA LEU A 21 -17.76 -21.59 -14.07
C LEU A 21 -17.32 -20.13 -14.11
N TRP A 22 -16.25 -19.85 -13.40
CA TRP A 22 -15.59 -18.55 -13.42
C TRP A 22 -14.08 -18.74 -13.38
N ASP A 23 -13.36 -17.81 -14.03
CA ASP A 23 -11.91 -17.79 -14.03
C ASP A 23 -11.37 -16.80 -12.99
N TYR A 24 -10.19 -17.10 -12.46
CA TYR A 24 -9.51 -16.17 -11.58
C TYR A 24 -8.01 -16.12 -11.83
N VAL A 25 -7.42 -14.95 -11.55
CA VAL A 25 -5.99 -14.70 -11.64
C VAL A 25 -5.40 -14.73 -10.23
N PRO A 26 -4.59 -15.75 -9.88
CA PRO A 26 -4.08 -15.89 -8.52
C PRO A 26 -2.87 -14.99 -8.25
N GLY A 27 -2.70 -14.64 -6.97
CA GLY A 27 -1.51 -13.97 -6.47
C GLY A 27 -1.38 -12.50 -6.88
N ASP A 28 -0.16 -12.00 -6.82
CA ASP A 28 0.20 -10.63 -7.17
C ASP A 28 0.42 -10.50 -8.71
N ASN A 29 -0.51 -11.04 -9.48
CA ASN A 29 -0.48 -11.01 -10.94
C ASN A 29 -1.37 -9.87 -11.45
N THR A 30 -0.81 -9.00 -12.26
CA THR A 30 -1.47 -7.81 -12.81
C THR A 30 -1.75 -7.92 -14.31
N THR A 31 -1.54 -9.09 -14.91
CA THR A 31 -1.87 -9.33 -16.32
C THR A 31 -3.38 -9.33 -16.51
N VAL A 32 -3.87 -8.49 -17.38
CA VAL A 32 -5.29 -8.46 -17.74
C VAL A 32 -5.56 -9.58 -18.77
N PRO A 33 -6.48 -10.50 -18.47
CA PRO A 33 -6.83 -11.57 -19.38
C PRO A 33 -7.64 -11.08 -20.59
N ASP A 34 -7.74 -11.92 -21.63
CA ASP A 34 -8.57 -11.67 -22.82
C ASP A 34 -10.07 -11.93 -22.58
N ARG A 35 -10.43 -12.49 -21.43
CA ARG A 35 -11.81 -12.79 -21.01
C ARG A 35 -12.04 -12.39 -19.55
N PRO A 36 -13.31 -12.20 -19.14
CA PRO A 36 -13.61 -11.80 -17.74
C PRO A 36 -13.07 -12.79 -16.72
N CYS A 37 -12.29 -12.29 -15.78
CA CYS A 37 -11.70 -13.02 -14.67
C CYS A 37 -11.82 -12.25 -13.36
N ILE A 38 -11.79 -12.97 -12.26
CA ILE A 38 -11.68 -12.39 -10.92
C ILE A 38 -10.19 -12.26 -10.56
N GLY A 39 -9.79 -11.13 -10.00
CA GLY A 39 -8.43 -10.92 -9.54
C GLY A 39 -8.33 -10.04 -8.30
N LYS A 40 -7.14 -10.03 -7.71
CA LYS A 40 -6.82 -9.20 -6.54
C LYS A 40 -6.44 -7.78 -6.94
N SER A 41 -5.67 -7.64 -8.02
CA SER A 41 -5.09 -6.37 -8.46
C SER A 41 -5.03 -6.28 -9.98
N ARG A 42 -5.07 -5.05 -10.50
CA ARG A 42 -4.99 -4.78 -11.94
C ARG A 42 -4.24 -3.47 -12.21
N PRO A 43 -3.76 -3.23 -13.44
CA PRO A 43 -3.27 -1.92 -13.85
C PRO A 43 -4.37 -0.86 -13.76
N ILE A 44 -4.01 0.36 -13.35
CA ILE A 44 -4.94 1.51 -13.37
C ILE A 44 -5.13 2.00 -14.81
N ALA A 45 -4.07 2.01 -15.59
CA ALA A 45 -4.10 2.46 -16.98
C ALA A 45 -4.39 1.32 -17.96
N GLY A 46 -4.92 1.67 -19.13
CA GLY A 46 -5.25 0.73 -20.20
C GLY A 46 -6.63 0.10 -20.07
N ASP A 47 -6.92 -0.85 -20.96
CA ASP A 47 -8.15 -1.65 -20.90
C ASP A 47 -7.98 -2.74 -19.84
N ASN A 48 -8.68 -2.60 -18.74
CA ASN A 48 -8.65 -3.53 -17.61
C ASN A 48 -10.04 -4.12 -17.29
N ALA A 49 -11.01 -3.95 -18.18
CA ALA A 49 -12.40 -4.34 -17.95
C ALA A 49 -12.58 -5.84 -17.67
N ASN A 50 -11.72 -6.67 -18.24
CA ASN A 50 -11.77 -8.12 -18.05
C ASN A 50 -11.24 -8.59 -16.67
N LEU A 51 -10.67 -7.72 -15.85
CA LEU A 51 -10.18 -8.10 -14.53
C LEU A 51 -11.04 -7.47 -13.43
N VAL A 52 -12.02 -8.25 -12.95
CA VAL A 52 -12.94 -7.84 -11.88
C VAL A 52 -12.25 -7.97 -10.53
N LEU A 53 -12.14 -6.85 -9.82
CA LEU A 53 -11.49 -6.82 -8.52
C LEU A 53 -12.42 -7.30 -7.40
N LEU A 54 -11.97 -8.27 -6.64
CA LEU A 54 -12.56 -8.65 -5.36
C LEU A 54 -11.60 -8.38 -4.21
N ASN A 55 -12.14 -8.29 -3.00
CA ASN A 55 -11.35 -8.17 -1.78
C ASN A 55 -10.70 -9.52 -1.43
N LEU A 56 -9.58 -9.83 -2.10
CA LEU A 56 -8.83 -11.07 -1.97
C LEU A 56 -7.54 -10.84 -1.17
N ASP A 57 -7.03 -11.92 -0.56
CA ASP A 57 -5.85 -11.90 0.31
C ASP A 57 -6.03 -10.92 1.49
N LYS A 58 -7.19 -11.04 2.16
CA LYS A 58 -7.58 -10.16 3.26
C LYS A 58 -6.59 -10.17 4.41
N VAL A 59 -5.95 -11.31 4.68
CA VAL A 59 -4.92 -11.44 5.72
C VAL A 59 -3.79 -10.42 5.55
N ARG A 60 -3.46 -10.05 4.31
CA ARG A 60 -2.42 -9.06 4.00
C ARG A 60 -2.97 -7.68 3.70
N HIS A 61 -4.12 -7.60 3.04
CA HIS A 61 -4.64 -6.37 2.47
C HIS A 61 -5.78 -5.74 3.27
N PHE A 62 -6.35 -6.45 4.23
CA PHE A 62 -7.44 -5.96 5.07
C PHE A 62 -6.97 -5.78 6.53
N VAL A 63 -5.88 -5.03 6.69
CA VAL A 63 -5.26 -4.72 7.98
C VAL A 63 -5.44 -3.24 8.26
N PHE A 64 -5.98 -2.91 9.43
CA PHE A 64 -6.22 -1.53 9.89
C PHE A 64 -5.77 -1.43 11.32
N LEU A 65 -5.17 -0.31 11.64
CA LEU A 65 -4.54 -0.09 12.94
C LEU A 65 -5.25 1.03 13.68
N LYS A 66 -5.49 0.81 14.97
CA LYS A 66 -5.79 1.90 15.88
C LYS A 66 -4.46 2.55 16.29
N ASP A 67 -4.31 3.83 15.98
CA ASP A 67 -3.11 4.61 16.28
C ASP A 67 -3.47 5.75 17.22
N ASP A 68 -3.02 5.64 18.46
CA ASP A 68 -3.29 6.63 19.51
C ASP A 68 -2.17 7.71 19.58
N ILE A 69 -1.11 7.61 18.74
CA ILE A 69 -0.02 8.58 18.72
C ILE A 69 -0.38 9.75 17.80
N PRO A 70 -0.53 10.98 18.30
CA PRO A 70 -0.78 12.14 17.47
C PRO A 70 0.37 12.35 16.45
N PHE A 71 0.05 12.82 15.23
CA PHE A 71 1.05 13.09 14.19
C PHE A 71 2.23 13.94 14.71
N ARG A 72 1.93 15.00 15.45
CA ARG A 72 2.96 15.92 15.98
C ARG A 72 3.91 15.30 17.00
N ALA A 73 3.50 14.22 17.67
CA ALA A 73 4.33 13.50 18.63
C ALA A 73 5.24 12.44 18.00
N LYS A 74 5.03 12.16 16.71
CA LYS A 74 5.84 11.18 15.97
C LYS A 74 7.18 11.78 15.55
N ARG A 75 8.14 10.90 15.22
CA ARG A 75 9.48 11.27 14.74
C ARG A 75 9.38 12.01 13.40
N ASP A 76 10.15 13.08 13.23
CA ASP A 76 10.27 13.86 11.99
C ASP A 76 11.07 13.11 10.91
N LYS A 77 10.65 11.87 10.63
CA LYS A 77 11.32 10.96 9.68
C LYS A 77 10.32 10.14 8.91
N ALA A 78 10.77 9.69 7.76
CA ALA A 78 10.13 8.59 7.04
C ALA A 78 10.72 7.23 7.46
N ILE A 79 9.95 6.17 7.23
CA ILE A 79 10.43 4.79 7.36
C ILE A 79 10.13 4.00 6.10
N PHE A 80 11.13 3.21 5.67
CA PHE A 80 11.02 2.20 4.62
C PHE A 80 11.68 0.91 5.10
N GLN A 81 10.88 -0.05 5.56
CA GLN A 81 11.37 -1.38 5.93
C GLN A 81 10.55 -2.45 5.22
N LEU A 82 10.98 -2.82 4.04
CA LEU A 82 10.30 -3.80 3.18
C LEU A 82 11.34 -4.74 2.53
N ASP A 83 10.85 -5.82 1.92
CA ASP A 83 11.66 -6.61 1.00
C ASP A 83 11.78 -5.89 -0.35
N ILE A 84 13.00 -5.75 -0.87
CA ILE A 84 13.24 -5.21 -2.21
C ILE A 84 12.66 -6.13 -3.29
N ASN A 85 12.69 -7.46 -3.04
CA ASN A 85 12.13 -8.49 -3.93
C ASN A 85 12.54 -8.31 -5.41
N TYR A 86 13.84 -8.06 -5.66
CA TYR A 86 14.43 -7.82 -6.99
C TYR A 86 13.80 -6.67 -7.79
N LYS A 87 13.10 -5.74 -7.14
CA LYS A 87 12.46 -4.62 -7.80
C LYS A 87 13.44 -3.47 -8.00
N PRO A 88 13.77 -3.10 -9.27
CA PRO A 88 14.77 -2.06 -9.56
C PRO A 88 14.42 -0.70 -8.92
N HIS A 89 13.14 -0.35 -8.87
CA HIS A 89 12.71 0.92 -8.25
C HIS A 89 12.92 0.92 -6.74
N ARG A 90 12.68 -0.20 -6.03
CA ARG A 90 12.96 -0.31 -4.59
C ARG A 90 14.46 -0.32 -4.30
N ARG A 91 15.26 -0.96 -5.16
CA ARG A 91 16.72 -0.91 -5.09
C ARG A 91 17.22 0.54 -5.24
N ARG A 92 16.73 1.27 -6.25
CA ARG A 92 17.04 2.71 -6.45
C ARG A 92 16.70 3.55 -5.23
N PHE A 93 15.57 3.25 -4.56
CA PHE A 93 15.20 3.91 -3.32
C PHE A 93 16.26 3.67 -2.23
N MET A 94 16.67 2.43 -2.03
CA MET A 94 17.71 2.08 -1.04
C MET A 94 19.06 2.73 -1.36
N GLU A 95 19.50 2.69 -2.61
CA GLU A 95 20.75 3.31 -3.05
C GLU A 95 20.78 4.83 -2.75
N ARG A 96 19.62 5.47 -2.78
CA ARG A 96 19.50 6.91 -2.55
C ARG A 96 19.34 7.29 -1.08
N TYR A 97 18.60 6.51 -0.31
CA TYR A 97 18.15 6.91 1.03
C TYR A 97 18.67 6.04 2.17
N PHE A 98 19.44 4.98 1.89
CA PHE A 98 20.10 4.26 2.97
C PHE A 98 21.12 5.18 3.67
N GLY A 99 21.02 5.27 5.01
CA GLY A 99 21.84 6.18 5.81
C GLY A 99 21.39 7.64 5.81
N SER A 100 20.32 8.00 5.11
CA SER A 100 19.77 9.37 5.12
C SER A 100 19.24 9.73 6.52
N PRO A 101 19.49 10.96 7.01
CA PRO A 101 18.95 11.40 8.30
C PRO A 101 17.43 11.55 8.32
N ILE A 102 16.82 11.78 7.15
CA ILE A 102 15.37 12.02 7.02
C ILE A 102 14.58 10.73 6.81
N CYS A 103 15.23 9.61 6.48
CA CYS A 103 14.56 8.35 6.19
C CYS A 103 15.29 7.17 6.88
N ASP A 104 14.54 6.40 7.64
CA ASP A 104 15.01 5.13 8.19
C ASP A 104 14.74 4.01 7.16
N ALA A 105 15.67 3.88 6.20
CA ALA A 105 15.58 2.90 5.13
C ALA A 105 16.32 1.60 5.50
N GLY A 106 15.71 0.44 5.19
CA GLY A 106 16.29 -0.87 5.41
C GLY A 106 15.51 -1.98 4.72
N ILE A 107 16.17 -3.12 4.50
CA ILE A 107 15.54 -4.34 4.02
C ILE A 107 15.40 -5.36 5.15
N ILE A 108 14.28 -6.10 5.14
CA ILE A 108 13.96 -7.07 6.20
C ILE A 108 14.41 -8.50 5.87
N ALA A 109 14.83 -8.75 4.64
CA ALA A 109 15.31 -10.04 4.17
C ALA A 109 16.69 -9.86 3.52
N PRO A 110 17.76 -10.45 4.12
CA PRO A 110 19.10 -10.38 3.54
C PRO A 110 19.10 -11.10 2.18
N ARG A 111 19.85 -10.54 1.22
CA ARG A 111 20.02 -11.11 -0.11
C ARG A 111 21.46 -10.89 -0.57
N PRO A 112 22.08 -11.90 -1.19
CA PRO A 112 23.47 -11.81 -1.62
C PRO A 112 23.77 -10.65 -2.59
N GLU A 113 22.78 -10.20 -3.33
CA GLU A 113 22.90 -9.14 -4.34
C GLU A 113 22.91 -7.72 -3.76
N TYR A 114 22.60 -7.59 -2.46
CA TYR A 114 22.52 -6.28 -1.81
C TYR A 114 23.54 -6.16 -0.69
N PRO A 115 24.02 -4.94 -0.41
CA PRO A 115 24.90 -4.69 0.70
C PRO A 115 24.32 -5.22 2.01
N SER A 116 25.10 -5.95 2.78
CA SER A 116 24.65 -6.56 4.05
C SER A 116 24.18 -5.54 5.08
N GLU A 117 24.77 -4.33 5.06
CA GLU A 117 24.41 -3.20 5.90
C GLU A 117 22.99 -2.66 5.65
N TRP A 118 22.38 -2.95 4.49
CA TRP A 118 21.00 -2.60 4.22
C TRP A 118 20.03 -3.42 5.05
N THR A 119 20.46 -4.58 5.52
CA THR A 119 19.59 -5.46 6.31
C THR A 119 19.42 -4.93 7.72
N LYS A 120 18.18 -4.71 8.11
CA LYS A 120 17.79 -4.28 9.45
C LYS A 120 16.88 -5.31 10.13
N PRO A 121 16.87 -5.39 11.45
CA PRO A 121 15.92 -6.21 12.17
C PRO A 121 14.48 -5.82 11.79
N ARG A 122 13.63 -6.82 11.60
CA ARG A 122 12.21 -6.59 11.35
C ARG A 122 11.56 -5.99 12.59
N ILE A 123 10.82 -4.90 12.42
CA ILE A 123 10.02 -4.28 13.47
C ILE A 123 8.53 -4.55 13.25
N GLY A 124 7.74 -4.42 14.29
CA GLY A 124 6.29 -4.59 14.24
C GLY A 124 5.57 -3.45 13.50
N LEU A 125 4.30 -3.67 13.16
CA LEU A 125 3.49 -2.62 12.53
C LEU A 125 3.35 -1.39 13.44
N TYR A 126 3.15 -1.60 14.73
CA TYR A 126 3.03 -0.52 15.72
C TYR A 126 4.31 0.28 15.91
N ASP A 127 5.50 -0.33 15.70
CA ASP A 127 6.77 0.39 15.75
C ASP A 127 6.89 1.41 14.59
N HIS A 128 6.33 1.08 13.42
CA HIS A 128 6.24 2.01 12.29
C HIS A 128 5.43 3.26 12.62
N LEU A 129 4.43 3.15 13.52
CA LEU A 129 3.57 4.27 13.90
C LEU A 129 4.32 5.36 14.71
N SER A 130 5.55 5.11 15.13
CA SER A 130 6.41 6.15 15.73
C SER A 130 6.95 7.16 14.72
N TYR A 131 6.77 6.93 13.41
CA TYR A 131 7.25 7.79 12.33
C TYR A 131 6.10 8.62 11.74
N LYS A 132 6.37 9.89 11.41
CA LYS A 132 5.40 10.77 10.71
C LYS A 132 5.02 10.27 9.34
N PHE A 133 6.00 9.71 8.61
CA PHE A 133 5.86 9.32 7.22
C PHE A 133 6.21 7.85 7.03
N ILE A 134 5.40 7.14 6.27
CA ILE A 134 5.65 5.73 5.98
C ILE A 134 5.60 5.53 4.46
N LEU A 135 6.68 5.00 3.90
CA LEU A 135 6.80 4.77 2.45
C LEU A 135 5.89 3.62 2.03
N ALA A 136 5.06 3.85 1.02
CA ALA A 136 4.19 2.86 0.40
C ALA A 136 4.61 2.65 -1.06
N ILE A 137 5.76 1.99 -1.26
CA ILE A 137 6.33 1.74 -2.59
C ILE A 137 5.81 0.40 -3.14
N GLU A 138 5.23 0.41 -4.34
CA GLU A 138 4.68 -0.75 -5.03
C GLU A 138 5.68 -1.91 -5.11
N GLY A 139 5.16 -3.13 -5.13
CA GLY A 139 5.92 -4.38 -5.25
C GLY A 139 5.73 -5.03 -6.62
N ASN A 140 5.14 -6.23 -6.63
CA ASN A 140 4.65 -6.89 -7.85
C ASN A 140 3.38 -6.21 -8.38
N ASP A 141 2.60 -5.70 -7.44
CA ASP A 141 1.41 -4.89 -7.62
C ASP A 141 1.44 -3.73 -6.60
N VAL A 142 0.32 -3.42 -5.97
CA VAL A 142 0.16 -2.35 -4.99
C VAL A 142 1.10 -2.48 -3.77
N ALA A 143 1.34 -1.39 -3.09
CA ALA A 143 1.95 -1.40 -1.77
C ALA A 143 0.95 -1.93 -0.72
N THR A 144 1.16 -3.14 -0.23
CA THR A 144 0.27 -3.82 0.73
C THR A 144 0.05 -3.01 2.01
N ASN A 145 1.08 -2.25 2.45
CA ASN A 145 1.05 -1.47 3.67
C ASN A 145 0.18 -0.20 3.57
N LEU A 146 -0.17 0.26 2.38
CA LEU A 146 -0.92 1.51 2.19
C LEU A 146 -2.21 1.57 3.02
N LYS A 147 -2.97 0.47 3.09
CA LYS A 147 -4.26 0.42 3.79
C LYS A 147 -4.14 0.73 5.28
N TRP A 148 -3.21 0.07 5.97
CA TRP A 148 -3.02 0.31 7.39
C TRP A 148 -2.33 1.66 7.66
N ILE A 149 -1.46 2.14 6.76
CA ILE A 149 -0.91 3.49 6.90
C ILE A 149 -2.03 4.52 6.85
N MET A 150 -2.94 4.42 5.88
CA MET A 150 -4.06 5.34 5.72
C MET A 150 -5.11 5.25 6.85
N SER A 151 -5.07 4.19 7.67
CA SER A 151 -5.89 4.08 8.89
C SER A 151 -5.19 4.61 10.15
N SER A 152 -3.93 5.01 10.04
CA SER A 152 -3.09 5.49 11.15
C SER A 152 -2.97 7.02 11.15
N ASN A 153 -2.36 7.57 12.21
CA ASN A 153 -1.98 8.99 12.28
C ASN A 153 -0.61 9.27 11.65
N SER A 154 -0.12 8.39 10.77
CA SER A 154 1.05 8.63 9.92
C SER A 154 0.60 8.91 8.49
N VAL A 155 1.41 9.63 7.71
CA VAL A 155 1.07 9.92 6.32
C VAL A 155 1.75 8.92 5.40
N ALA A 156 0.98 8.35 4.47
CA ALA A 156 1.53 7.56 3.38
C ALA A 156 2.30 8.46 2.41
N VAL A 157 3.51 8.04 2.04
CA VAL A 157 4.35 8.73 1.05
C VAL A 157 4.69 7.76 -0.06
N MET A 158 4.33 8.09 -1.30
CA MET A 158 4.52 7.18 -2.43
C MET A 158 4.50 7.92 -3.76
N PRO A 159 5.13 7.36 -4.81
CA PRO A 159 4.84 7.76 -6.17
C PRO A 159 3.37 7.51 -6.52
N ARG A 160 2.90 8.12 -7.62
CA ARG A 160 1.55 7.86 -8.14
C ARG A 160 1.37 6.35 -8.35
N PRO A 161 0.29 5.74 -7.81
CA PRO A 161 0.04 4.32 -7.97
C PRO A 161 -0.19 3.95 -9.45
N THR A 162 0.31 2.78 -9.84
CA THR A 162 0.15 2.22 -11.19
C THR A 162 -0.79 1.01 -11.20
N TYR A 163 -1.00 0.41 -10.04
CA TYR A 163 -1.90 -0.72 -9.82
C TYR A 163 -2.97 -0.37 -8.80
N GLU A 164 -4.09 -1.06 -8.89
CA GLU A 164 -5.19 -0.95 -7.93
C GLU A 164 -5.72 -2.32 -7.50
N THR A 165 -6.25 -2.37 -6.30
CA THR A 165 -7.00 -3.49 -5.72
C THR A 165 -8.44 -3.05 -5.45
N TRP A 166 -9.21 -3.85 -4.73
CA TRP A 166 -10.53 -3.45 -4.20
C TRP A 166 -10.49 -2.10 -3.45
N PHE A 167 -9.33 -1.68 -2.99
CA PHE A 167 -9.11 -0.38 -2.32
C PHE A 167 -9.16 0.79 -3.28
N MET A 168 -9.17 0.55 -4.60
CA MET A 168 -9.28 1.55 -5.66
C MET A 168 -8.19 2.63 -5.56
N GLU A 169 -6.94 2.21 -5.49
CA GLU A 169 -5.78 3.10 -5.38
C GLU A 169 -5.74 4.17 -6.46
N GLY A 170 -6.29 3.88 -7.65
CA GLY A 170 -6.44 4.85 -8.75
C GLY A 170 -7.35 6.05 -8.45
N ARG A 171 -8.18 5.98 -7.40
CA ARG A 171 -9.04 7.08 -6.94
C ARG A 171 -8.39 7.96 -5.88
N LEU A 172 -7.20 7.59 -5.41
CA LEU A 172 -6.49 8.40 -4.43
C LEU A 172 -5.99 9.69 -5.06
N ILE A 173 -6.21 10.80 -4.37
CA ILE A 173 -5.85 12.13 -4.85
C ILE A 173 -4.55 12.54 -4.16
N PRO A 174 -3.50 12.91 -4.94
CA PRO A 174 -2.24 13.42 -4.42
C PRO A 174 -2.44 14.62 -3.50
N ASP A 175 -1.65 14.71 -2.44
CA ASP A 175 -1.65 15.80 -1.46
C ASP A 175 -3.01 16.04 -0.77
N TYR A 176 -3.93 15.10 -0.99
CA TYR A 176 -5.23 15.05 -0.34
C TYR A 176 -5.42 13.76 0.48
N HIS A 177 -5.02 12.60 -0.06
CA HIS A 177 -5.09 11.30 0.62
C HIS A 177 -3.70 10.76 1.03
N TYR A 178 -2.64 11.18 0.34
CA TYR A 178 -1.26 10.78 0.57
C TYR A 178 -0.32 11.86 0.04
N ILE A 179 0.96 11.83 0.43
CA ILE A 179 1.99 12.70 -0.13
C ILE A 179 2.53 12.05 -1.40
N GLU A 180 2.31 12.67 -2.56
CA GLU A 180 2.92 12.23 -3.81
C GLU A 180 4.38 12.67 -3.89
N ILE A 181 5.23 11.74 -4.31
CA ILE A 181 6.63 11.98 -4.65
C ILE A 181 6.92 11.53 -6.08
N LYS A 182 7.99 12.02 -6.67
CA LYS A 182 8.42 11.59 -8.01
C LYS A 182 8.79 10.12 -8.03
N ALA A 183 8.60 9.47 -9.19
CA ALA A 183 8.92 8.06 -9.39
C ALA A 183 10.43 7.73 -9.23
N ASP A 184 11.29 8.73 -9.36
CA ASP A 184 12.73 8.62 -9.11
C ASP A 184 13.13 9.00 -7.67
N TYR A 185 12.12 9.35 -6.82
CA TYR A 185 12.28 9.77 -5.44
C TYR A 185 13.09 11.05 -5.21
N SER A 186 13.33 11.85 -6.26
CA SER A 186 14.25 12.99 -6.20
C SER A 186 13.80 14.12 -5.28
N ASP A 187 12.52 14.19 -4.99
CA ASP A 187 11.88 15.24 -4.20
C ASP A 187 11.46 14.78 -2.78
N LEU A 188 11.77 13.54 -2.39
CA LEU A 188 11.32 13.00 -1.09
C LEU A 188 11.72 13.92 0.08
N GLU A 189 12.99 14.32 0.15
CA GLU A 189 13.51 15.14 1.24
C GLU A 189 12.80 16.49 1.33
N GLU A 190 12.65 17.18 0.19
CA GLU A 190 11.94 18.45 0.07
C GLU A 190 10.50 18.30 0.56
N ARG A 191 9.81 17.26 0.10
CA ARG A 191 8.42 16.99 0.47
C ARG A 191 8.28 16.72 1.97
N LEU A 192 9.15 15.91 2.55
CA LEU A 192 9.10 15.61 3.98
C LEU A 192 9.36 16.87 4.83
N HIS A 193 10.37 17.67 4.49
CA HIS A 193 10.65 18.93 5.19
C HIS A 193 9.47 19.89 5.13
N TYR A 194 8.80 19.98 3.97
CA TYR A 194 7.60 20.80 3.83
C TYR A 194 6.51 20.39 4.84
N TYR A 195 6.18 19.10 4.94
CA TYR A 195 5.11 18.65 5.83
C TYR A 195 5.54 18.59 7.31
N ILE A 196 6.83 18.53 7.61
CA ILE A 196 7.35 18.72 8.98
C ILE A 196 7.12 20.18 9.40
N ALA A 197 7.40 21.13 8.52
CA ALA A 197 7.20 22.56 8.76
C ALA A 197 5.71 22.98 8.77
N HIS A 198 4.85 22.22 8.08
CA HIS A 198 3.40 22.49 7.95
C HIS A 198 2.56 21.31 8.43
N PRO A 199 2.63 20.96 9.74
CA PRO A 199 1.98 19.75 10.26
C PRO A 199 0.45 19.76 10.08
N GLU A 200 -0.19 20.92 10.05
CA GLU A 200 -1.64 21.06 9.78
C GLU A 200 -2.04 20.55 8.39
N ARG A 201 -1.13 20.64 7.40
CA ARG A 201 -1.35 20.08 6.07
C ARG A 201 -1.30 18.55 6.09
N ALA A 202 -0.33 18.00 6.82
CA ALA A 202 -0.23 16.55 7.02
C ALA A 202 -1.45 16.00 7.77
N GLU A 203 -1.90 16.69 8.84
CA GLU A 203 -3.10 16.31 9.61
C GLU A 203 -4.37 16.36 8.73
N THR A 204 -4.45 17.29 7.78
CA THR A 204 -5.53 17.33 6.80
C THR A 204 -5.51 16.10 5.89
N ILE A 205 -4.34 15.68 5.40
CA ILE A 205 -4.19 14.47 4.59
C ILE A 205 -4.62 13.23 5.40
N ILE A 206 -4.21 13.13 6.66
CA ILE A 206 -4.59 12.03 7.56
C ILE A 206 -6.12 11.98 7.71
N ALA A 207 -6.76 13.11 7.97
CA ALA A 207 -8.21 13.16 8.11
C ALA A 207 -8.95 12.72 6.84
N ASN A 208 -8.44 13.09 5.67
CA ASN A 208 -9.00 12.67 4.38
C ASN A 208 -8.76 11.18 4.11
N ALA A 209 -7.56 10.68 4.45
CA ALA A 209 -7.23 9.25 4.35
C ALA A 209 -8.16 8.41 5.25
N HIS A 210 -8.42 8.85 6.49
CA HIS A 210 -9.36 8.19 7.40
C HIS A 210 -10.78 8.16 6.82
N ARG A 211 -11.27 9.27 6.22
CA ARG A 211 -12.58 9.29 5.58
C ARG A 211 -12.66 8.32 4.40
N TYR A 212 -11.62 8.25 3.58
CA TYR A 212 -11.54 7.32 2.47
C TYR A 212 -11.61 5.87 2.94
N VAL A 213 -10.81 5.53 3.94
CA VAL A 213 -10.80 4.20 4.57
C VAL A 213 -12.16 3.89 5.18
N CYS A 214 -12.75 4.82 5.94
CA CYS A 214 -14.06 4.65 6.57
C CYS A 214 -15.16 4.38 5.53
N LEU A 215 -15.19 5.12 4.42
CA LEU A 215 -16.17 4.91 3.35
C LEU A 215 -16.11 3.50 2.73
N LEU A 216 -14.90 2.96 2.56
CA LEU A 216 -14.72 1.61 2.02
C LEU A 216 -15.16 0.50 2.98
N TYR A 217 -15.14 0.78 4.30
CA TYR A 217 -15.57 -0.16 5.33
C TYR A 217 -17.05 -0.11 5.65
N THR A 218 -17.59 1.12 5.68
CA THR A 218 -18.94 1.39 6.14
C THR A 218 -19.90 1.64 4.98
N SER A 219 -19.40 1.61 3.74
CA SER A 219 -20.27 1.68 2.57
C SER A 219 -21.25 0.50 2.63
N PRO A 220 -22.56 0.76 2.71
CA PRO A 220 -23.53 -0.32 2.75
C PRO A 220 -23.33 -1.20 1.51
N SER A 221 -23.51 -2.50 1.70
CA SER A 221 -23.61 -3.44 0.59
C SER A 221 -24.67 -2.92 -0.39
N PRO A 222 -24.49 -3.06 -1.71
CA PRO A 222 -25.53 -2.71 -2.68
C PRO A 222 -26.89 -3.39 -2.44
N ARG A 223 -27.00 -4.18 -1.40
CA ARG A 223 -28.21 -4.91 -0.99
C ARG A 223 -28.89 -4.33 0.27
N ASP A 224 -28.28 -3.33 0.90
CA ASP A 224 -28.86 -2.60 2.03
C ASP A 224 -29.56 -1.28 1.50
#